data_f93a2b3d8a89059625f81eddb5c2218d
#
_entry.id   f93a2b3d8a89059625f81eddb5c2218d
#
_cell.length_a   1.000
_cell.length_b   1.000
_cell.length_c   1.000
_cell.angle_alpha   90.00
_cell.angle_beta   90.00
_cell.angle_gamma   90.00
#
_symmetry.space_group_name_H-M   'P 1'
#
loop_
_entity.id
_entity.type
_entity.pdbx_description
1 polymer ?
#
loop_
_entity_poly.entity_id
_entity_poly.type
_entity_poly.pdbx_seq_one_letter_code
_entity_poly.pdbx_strand_id
1 'polypeptide(L)'
;MDSQAWDKSFRAHRTIVATESGKIVGFGDMDETGYLDRLYVHKDYQGQGIASAICDELERFAAGKTFTTHASITAKLFFQHRGYHVVRKQEVIRRGVALTNFVMEKQPERTAL
;
A
#
# COMPACT_ATOMS: atom_id res chain seq x y z
N MET A 1 -5.18 -16.40 -10.34
CA MET A 1 -5.45 -17.15 -9.13
C MET A 1 -6.52 -16.46 -8.32
N ASP A 2 -7.44 -17.22 -7.85
CA ASP A 2 -8.58 -16.66 -7.17
C ASP A 2 -8.55 -17.04 -5.69
N SER A 3 -7.76 -16.34 -4.92
CA SER A 3 -7.66 -16.61 -3.50
C SER A 3 -8.90 -16.17 -2.73
N GLN A 4 -9.76 -15.39 -3.33
CA GLN A 4 -10.93 -14.88 -2.63
C GLN A 4 -11.99 -15.96 -2.41
N ALA A 5 -12.03 -16.96 -3.26
CA ALA A 5 -13.07 -17.95 -3.19
C ALA A 5 -13.03 -18.74 -1.90
N TRP A 6 -11.85 -18.97 -1.35
CA TRP A 6 -11.71 -19.74 -0.13
C TRP A 6 -11.30 -18.93 1.08
N ASP A 7 -11.12 -17.64 0.88
CA ASP A 7 -10.65 -16.74 1.93
C ASP A 7 -11.80 -15.93 2.52
N LYS A 8 -12.95 -16.57 2.68
CA LYS A 8 -14.14 -15.84 3.08
C LYS A 8 -14.16 -15.47 4.55
N SER A 9 -13.34 -16.12 5.35
CA SER A 9 -13.31 -15.83 6.78
C SER A 9 -12.52 -14.57 7.08
N PHE A 10 -11.81 -14.02 6.10
CA PHE A 10 -11.02 -12.83 6.30
C PHE A 10 -11.76 -11.62 5.77
N ARG A 11 -11.35 -10.47 6.27
CA ARG A 11 -11.88 -9.21 5.79
C ARG A 11 -11.57 -9.07 4.30
N ALA A 12 -12.49 -8.47 3.57
CA ALA A 12 -12.31 -8.27 2.15
C ALA A 12 -11.07 -7.41 1.89
N HIS A 13 -10.34 -7.77 0.85
CA HIS A 13 -9.21 -6.96 0.43
C HIS A 13 -9.04 -7.08 -1.07
N ARG A 14 -8.26 -6.18 -1.63
CA ARG A 14 -7.97 -6.14 -3.05
C ARG A 14 -6.46 -6.26 -3.23
N THR A 15 -6.06 -7.13 -4.14
CA THR A 15 -4.67 -7.23 -4.56
C THR A 15 -4.58 -6.80 -6.01
N ILE A 16 -3.66 -5.89 -6.30
CA ILE A 16 -3.40 -5.43 -7.65
C ILE A 16 -2.02 -5.94 -8.05
N VAL A 17 -1.93 -6.51 -9.24
CA VAL A 17 -0.69 -7.06 -9.75
C VAL A 17 -0.36 -6.34 -11.06
N ALA A 18 0.87 -5.86 -11.17
CA ALA A 18 1.36 -5.26 -12.40
C ALA A 18 2.22 -6.27 -13.13
N THR A 19 1.99 -6.43 -14.43
CA THR A 19 2.75 -7.38 -15.23
C THR A 19 3.36 -6.70 -16.44
N GLU A 20 4.47 -7.24 -16.87
CA GLU A 20 5.15 -6.81 -18.08
C GLU A 20 5.60 -8.05 -18.82
N SER A 21 5.11 -8.23 -20.05
CA SER A 21 5.46 -9.41 -20.87
C SER A 21 5.26 -10.72 -20.11
N GLY A 22 4.14 -10.83 -19.39
CA GLY A 22 3.81 -12.03 -18.65
C GLY A 22 4.53 -12.19 -17.33
N LYS A 23 5.34 -11.23 -16.93
CA LYS A 23 6.13 -11.30 -15.70
C LYS A 23 5.57 -10.32 -14.68
N ILE A 24 5.45 -10.76 -13.44
CA ILE A 24 4.98 -9.89 -12.38
C ILE A 24 6.11 -8.94 -12.00
N VAL A 25 5.84 -7.64 -12.14
CA VAL A 25 6.84 -6.61 -11.84
C VAL A 25 6.44 -5.77 -10.63
N GLY A 26 5.25 -5.98 -10.09
CA GLY A 26 4.85 -5.27 -8.88
C GLY A 26 3.51 -5.78 -8.38
N PHE A 27 3.23 -5.52 -7.11
CA PHE A 27 1.91 -5.83 -6.55
C PHE A 27 1.70 -4.99 -5.30
N GLY A 28 0.43 -4.90 -4.92
CA GLY A 28 0.07 -4.27 -3.67
C GLY A 28 -1.27 -4.79 -3.22
N ASP A 29 -1.54 -4.73 -1.91
CA ASP A 29 -2.86 -5.09 -1.44
C ASP A 29 -3.32 -4.16 -0.32
N MET A 30 -4.63 -3.98 -0.26
CA MET A 30 -5.28 -3.09 0.67
C MET A 30 -6.55 -3.76 1.16
N ASP A 31 -6.83 -3.67 2.44
CA ASP A 31 -8.06 -4.24 2.96
C ASP A 31 -9.19 -3.22 2.92
N GLU A 32 -10.38 -3.66 3.32
CA GLU A 32 -11.57 -2.82 3.22
C GLU A 32 -11.56 -1.63 4.17
N THR A 33 -10.66 -1.63 5.16
CA THR A 33 -10.55 -0.49 6.06
C THR A 33 -9.65 0.61 5.51
N GLY A 34 -8.97 0.34 4.39
CA GLY A 34 -8.05 1.30 3.80
C GLY A 34 -6.60 1.07 4.20
N TYR A 35 -6.30 -0.05 4.85
CA TYR A 35 -4.94 -0.35 5.25
C TYR A 35 -4.18 -1.00 4.10
N LEU A 36 -3.12 -0.34 3.66
CA LEU A 36 -2.22 -0.84 2.64
C LEU A 36 -1.18 -1.70 3.34
N ASP A 37 -1.28 -3.01 3.14
CA ASP A 37 -0.44 -3.96 3.85
C ASP A 37 0.88 -4.18 3.13
N ARG A 38 0.84 -4.38 1.83
CA ARG A 38 2.06 -4.67 1.06
C ARG A 38 2.06 -3.86 -0.23
N LEU A 39 3.24 -3.41 -0.60
CA LEU A 39 3.45 -2.74 -1.87
C LEU A 39 4.87 -3.07 -2.32
N TYR A 40 4.99 -3.66 -3.49
CA TYR A 40 6.27 -4.09 -4.02
C TYR A 40 6.37 -3.76 -5.49
N VAL A 41 7.53 -3.27 -5.90
CA VAL A 41 7.87 -3.09 -7.31
C VAL A 41 9.26 -3.67 -7.52
N HIS A 42 9.38 -4.53 -8.52
CA HIS A 42 10.64 -5.16 -8.88
C HIS A 42 11.69 -4.07 -9.13
N LYS A 43 12.91 -4.31 -8.65
CA LYS A 43 13.96 -3.29 -8.66
C LYS A 43 14.26 -2.75 -10.04
N ASP A 44 14.12 -3.58 -11.07
CA ASP A 44 14.43 -3.17 -12.45
C ASP A 44 13.32 -2.31 -13.05
N TYR A 45 12.20 -2.15 -12.36
CA TYR A 45 11.04 -1.43 -12.85
C TYR A 45 10.67 -0.25 -11.97
N GLN A 46 11.51 0.07 -11.00
CA GLN A 46 11.23 1.21 -10.13
C GLN A 46 11.46 2.52 -10.89
N GLY A 47 10.79 3.57 -10.43
CA GLY A 47 10.91 4.86 -11.08
C GLY A 47 10.08 5.01 -12.34
N GLN A 48 9.17 4.08 -12.61
CA GLN A 48 8.34 4.11 -13.80
C GLN A 48 6.86 4.36 -13.50
N GLY A 49 6.54 4.71 -12.26
CA GLY A 49 5.16 5.01 -11.90
C GLY A 49 4.30 3.79 -11.57
N ILE A 50 4.89 2.61 -11.51
CA ILE A 50 4.14 1.39 -11.24
C ILE A 50 3.53 1.42 -9.85
N ALA A 51 4.31 1.81 -8.84
CA ALA A 51 3.81 1.88 -7.47
C ALA A 51 2.66 2.86 -7.36
N SER A 52 2.78 4.01 -8.03
CA SER A 52 1.70 5.00 -8.02
C SER A 52 0.44 4.46 -8.69
N ALA A 53 0.58 3.77 -9.80
CA ALA A 53 -0.57 3.19 -10.49
C ALA A 53 -1.26 2.15 -9.61
N ILE A 54 -0.48 1.31 -8.93
CA ILE A 54 -1.03 0.31 -8.03
C ILE A 54 -1.79 0.99 -6.90
N CYS A 55 -1.20 2.01 -6.28
CA CYS A 55 -1.86 2.73 -5.19
C CYS A 55 -3.12 3.43 -5.65
N ASP A 56 -3.13 3.98 -6.87
CA ASP A 56 -4.33 4.62 -7.40
C ASP A 56 -5.49 3.63 -7.47
N GLU A 57 -5.21 2.42 -7.93
CA GLU A 57 -6.25 1.39 -8.02
C GLU A 57 -6.72 0.95 -6.65
N LEU A 58 -5.78 0.78 -5.71
CA LEU A 58 -6.15 0.35 -4.38
C LEU A 58 -6.96 1.41 -3.65
N GLU A 59 -6.59 2.67 -3.83
CA GLU A 59 -7.34 3.76 -3.18
C GLU A 59 -8.73 3.89 -3.77
N ARG A 60 -8.92 3.53 -5.02
CA ARG A 60 -10.25 3.49 -5.61
C ARG A 60 -11.11 2.40 -4.97
N PHE A 61 -10.50 1.25 -4.68
CA PHE A 61 -11.21 0.14 -4.03
C PHE A 61 -11.76 0.56 -2.67
N ALA A 62 -10.98 1.31 -1.90
CA ALA A 62 -11.39 1.72 -0.55
C ALA A 62 -11.74 3.20 -0.49
N ALA A 63 -12.32 3.73 -1.56
CA ALA A 63 -12.65 5.15 -1.63
C ALA A 63 -13.54 5.56 -0.46
N GLY A 64 -13.27 6.72 0.10
CA GLY A 64 -14.02 7.23 1.24
C GLY A 64 -13.46 6.83 2.58
N LYS A 65 -12.47 5.95 2.60
CA LYS A 65 -11.82 5.55 3.85
C LYS A 65 -10.57 6.36 4.09
N THR A 66 -10.12 6.38 5.33
CA THR A 66 -8.80 6.89 5.64
C THR A 66 -7.80 5.81 5.28
N PHE A 67 -6.83 6.14 4.43
CA PHE A 67 -5.82 5.18 4.03
C PHE A 67 -4.69 5.18 5.05
N THR A 68 -4.21 4.00 5.43
CA THR A 68 -3.13 3.88 6.37
C THR A 68 -2.10 2.90 5.83
N THR A 69 -0.85 3.10 6.24
CA THR A 69 0.21 2.16 5.89
C THR A 69 1.34 2.29 6.90
N HIS A 70 2.18 1.26 6.95
CA HIS A 70 3.41 1.30 7.73
C HIS A 70 4.57 1.38 6.74
N ALA A 71 5.15 2.55 6.59
CA ALA A 71 6.15 2.80 5.57
C ALA A 71 7.55 2.67 6.16
N SER A 72 8.44 2.05 5.39
CA SER A 72 9.85 2.04 5.74
C SER A 72 10.44 3.45 5.59
N ILE A 73 11.65 3.62 6.06
CA ILE A 73 12.34 4.89 5.91
C ILE A 73 12.43 5.28 4.43
N THR A 74 12.74 4.30 3.58
CA THR A 74 12.89 4.59 2.15
C THR A 74 11.55 4.85 1.46
N ALA A 75 10.47 4.26 1.94
CA ALA A 75 9.16 4.45 1.31
C ALA A 75 8.44 5.70 1.79
N LYS A 76 8.90 6.30 2.87
CA LYS A 76 8.22 7.44 3.48
C LYS A 76 8.00 8.58 2.49
N LEU A 77 9.02 8.94 1.73
CA LEU A 77 8.91 10.04 0.77
C LEU A 77 7.89 9.74 -0.32
N PHE A 78 7.87 8.49 -0.79
CA PHE A 78 6.89 8.10 -1.79
C PHE A 78 5.47 8.36 -1.29
N PHE A 79 5.18 7.95 -0.06
CA PHE A 79 3.83 8.14 0.47
C PHE A 79 3.56 9.61 0.77
N GLN A 80 4.55 10.37 1.20
CA GLN A 80 4.35 11.80 1.42
C GLN A 80 3.97 12.50 0.12
N HIS A 81 4.59 12.11 -0.99
CA HIS A 81 4.23 12.69 -2.28
C HIS A 81 2.83 12.32 -2.72
N ARG A 82 2.27 11.26 -2.18
CA ARG A 82 0.90 10.87 -2.49
C ARG A 82 -0.12 11.48 -1.54
N GLY A 83 0.32 12.33 -0.62
CA GLY A 83 -0.59 13.00 0.32
C GLY A 83 -0.72 12.32 1.66
N TYR A 84 0.06 11.29 1.92
CA TYR A 84 0.10 10.68 3.25
C TYR A 84 0.94 11.53 4.17
N HIS A 85 0.60 11.53 5.45
CA HIS A 85 1.41 12.21 6.45
C HIS A 85 1.76 11.25 7.56
N VAL A 86 2.87 11.52 8.24
CA VAL A 86 3.34 10.67 9.32
C VAL A 86 2.51 10.93 10.57
N VAL A 87 1.90 9.86 11.10
CA VAL A 87 1.17 9.93 12.36
C VAL A 87 2.10 9.68 13.52
N ARG A 88 2.98 8.69 13.38
CA ARG A 88 4.00 8.42 14.38
C ARG A 88 5.09 7.55 13.79
N LYS A 89 6.26 7.64 14.41
CA LYS A 89 7.39 6.78 14.15
C LYS A 89 7.35 5.65 15.16
N GLN A 90 7.66 4.44 14.73
CA GLN A 90 7.70 3.32 15.66
C GLN A 90 8.87 2.40 15.32
N GLU A 91 9.28 1.62 16.33
CA GLU A 91 10.30 0.63 16.15
C GLU A 91 9.71 -0.74 16.39
N VAL A 92 10.06 -1.67 15.52
CA VAL A 92 9.57 -3.04 15.59
C VAL A 92 10.78 -3.95 15.67
N ILE A 93 10.73 -4.89 16.61
CA ILE A 93 11.81 -5.86 16.76
C ILE A 93 11.47 -7.08 15.92
N ARG A 94 12.37 -7.40 14.99
CA ARG A 94 12.24 -8.59 14.16
C ARG A 94 13.53 -9.38 14.24
N ARG A 95 13.44 -10.58 14.77
CA ARG A 95 14.60 -11.47 14.91
C ARG A 95 15.74 -10.77 15.64
N GLY A 96 15.43 -10.04 16.70
CA GLY A 96 16.43 -9.34 17.47
C GLY A 96 16.96 -8.05 16.89
N VAL A 97 16.42 -7.63 15.74
CA VAL A 97 16.85 -6.40 15.07
C VAL A 97 15.75 -5.36 15.20
N ALA A 98 16.12 -4.16 15.61
CA ALA A 98 15.17 -3.05 15.68
C ALA A 98 15.05 -2.42 14.31
N LEU A 99 13.80 -2.36 13.81
CA LEU A 99 13.50 -1.74 12.52
C LEU A 99 12.60 -0.55 12.76
N THR A 100 12.91 0.55 12.10
CA THR A 100 12.12 1.76 12.20
C THR A 100 11.12 1.80 11.05
N ASN A 101 9.86 2.10 11.36
CA ASN A 101 8.92 2.43 10.31
C ASN A 101 8.04 3.58 10.77
N PHE A 102 7.22 4.07 9.85
CA PHE A 102 6.35 5.22 10.08
C PHE A 102 4.93 4.83 9.81
N VAL A 103 4.06 5.06 10.78
CA VAL A 103 2.63 4.92 10.56
C VAL A 103 2.18 6.18 9.83
N MET A 104 1.60 6.00 8.66
CA MET A 104 1.21 7.13 7.81
C MET A 104 -0.26 7.02 7.45
N GLU A 105 -0.89 8.17 7.27
CA GLU A 105 -2.31 8.24 6.93
C GLU A 105 -2.54 9.27 5.84
N LYS A 106 -3.56 8.97 5.03
CA LYS A 106 -4.07 9.91 4.05
C LYS A 106 -5.58 9.96 4.20
N GLN A 107 -6.12 11.15 4.43
CA GLN A 107 -7.55 11.32 4.59
C GLN A 107 -8.26 11.15 3.26
N PRO A 108 -9.52 10.70 3.27
CA PRO A 108 -10.26 10.58 2.03
C PRO A 108 -10.41 11.95 1.38
N GLU A 109 -10.42 11.92 0.05
CA GLU A 109 -10.56 13.14 -0.70
C GLU A 109 -11.95 13.72 -0.48
N ARG A 110 -12.02 15.02 -0.22
CA ARG A 110 -13.29 15.68 -0.03
C ARG A 110 -13.77 16.24 -1.35
N THR A 111 -15.03 16.01 -1.62
CA THR A 111 -15.65 16.66 -2.76
C THR A 111 -15.95 18.10 -2.39
N ALA A 112 -15.43 19.03 -3.18
CA ALA A 112 -15.73 20.44 -2.95
C ALA A 112 -17.19 20.70 -3.27
N LEU A 113 -17.80 21.49 -2.46
CA LEU A 113 -19.21 21.86 -2.66
C LEU A 113 -19.35 23.28 -3.13
#